data_1b853a71e497d80a5a653138d313fca4
#
_entry.id   1b853a71e497d80a5a653138d313fca4
#
_cell.length_a   1.000
_cell.length_b   1.000
_cell.length_c   1.000
_cell.angle_alpha   90.00
_cell.angle_beta   90.00
_cell.angle_gamma   90.00
#
_symmetry.space_group_name_H-M   'P 1'
#
loop_
_entity.id
_entity.type
_entity.pdbx_description
1 polymer ?
#
loop_
_entity_poly.entity_id
_entity_poly.type
_entity_poly.pdbx_seq_one_letter_code
_entity_poly.pdbx_strand_id
1 'polypeptide(L)'
;ASIVLSGLSFIEIKGVSFARIIAALLILTTVRFGSQRFGLIVSLCLGFALGITKENGLFLLGAYAFSSLLCSLFTSFSSLAIAVSFALSMSFFAIAANLGAFSFCTVLESVIAGVILCILPEKLTLKLSDLWESGADIAPEGSLRQSLVVRLRFASSALAQVSESVRDVREKINSLSPVDPNESEIRMVASDQFFSISDMLADLAFEFDEAESFDFKSAGRIRRMLGEYDIFPENISAIIDKYDRMRIEILAPNDTKGLDNLRLTNEISKICKREFERGKINVSSAGTMLSFMEKPNFKMSIGFAQYSAEGNLCGDTIKTINDSRGHMIFIISDGMGKGSRAALDGAMGAGLLSKLLSAGFGFDSSLKVVNSALLVKSHEESLATLDCIRVDLFSGKCEFYKAGAPKSYVVKENSLTKCELTSMPAGILRGVEFAKRTTLLNTDDEIIMMSDGITDVGDDWLEEFLKLETSFDPNEKAKAILRLALENSDEKHRDDMSVIVAKMIEK
;
A
#
# COMPACT_ATOMS: atom_id res chain seq x y z
N ALA A 1 11.86 37.90 -11.32
CA ALA A 1 13.06 37.47 -12.09
C ALA A 1 13.16 38.19 -13.43
N SER A 2 12.15 38.22 -14.27
CA SER A 2 12.18 38.83 -15.62
C SER A 2 12.54 40.32 -15.59
N ILE A 3 11.95 41.12 -14.68
CA ILE A 3 12.24 42.57 -14.53
C ILE A 3 13.70 42.80 -14.09
N VAL A 4 14.22 42.03 -13.17
CA VAL A 4 15.60 42.13 -12.72
C VAL A 4 16.57 41.76 -13.84
N LEU A 5 16.27 40.72 -14.61
CA LEU A 5 17.09 40.30 -15.74
C LEU A 5 17.07 41.28 -16.89
N SER A 6 15.94 41.95 -17.16
CA SER A 6 15.91 43.03 -18.16
C SER A 6 16.76 44.23 -17.75
N GLY A 7 16.81 44.59 -16.46
CA GLY A 7 17.73 45.59 -15.94
C GLY A 7 19.20 45.21 -16.05
N LEU A 8 19.54 43.93 -15.79
CA LEU A 8 20.89 43.40 -15.91
C LEU A 8 21.36 43.21 -17.37
N SER A 9 20.45 43.22 -18.35
CA SER A 9 20.78 43.07 -19.76
C SER A 9 21.64 44.17 -20.38
N PHE A 10 21.71 45.31 -19.70
CA PHE A 10 22.61 46.44 -20.07
C PHE A 10 24.08 46.18 -19.74
N ILE A 11 24.38 45.23 -18.86
CA ILE A 11 25.75 44.86 -18.50
C ILE A 11 26.26 43.79 -19.46
N GLU A 12 27.07 44.22 -20.44
CA GLU A 12 27.68 43.35 -21.43
C GLU A 12 29.20 43.53 -21.47
N ILE A 13 29.92 42.42 -21.56
CA ILE A 13 31.38 42.40 -21.74
C ILE A 13 31.66 41.73 -23.09
N LYS A 14 32.16 42.50 -24.05
CA LYS A 14 32.46 42.03 -25.43
C LYS A 14 31.28 41.35 -26.12
N GLY A 15 30.03 41.84 -25.88
CA GLY A 15 28.82 41.30 -26.47
C GLY A 15 28.19 40.12 -25.71
N VAL A 16 28.82 39.56 -24.68
CA VAL A 16 28.30 38.52 -23.81
C VAL A 16 27.54 39.16 -22.64
N SER A 17 26.29 38.80 -22.44
CA SER A 17 25.42 39.34 -21.38
C SER A 17 25.23 38.33 -20.24
N PHE A 18 25.54 38.78 -19.03
CA PHE A 18 25.29 37.97 -17.83
C PHE A 18 23.80 37.64 -17.66
N ALA A 19 22.90 38.55 -18.03
CA ALA A 19 21.48 38.34 -17.96
C ALA A 19 21.03 37.18 -18.87
N ARG A 20 21.58 37.02 -20.08
CA ARG A 20 21.28 35.94 -21.00
C ARG A 20 21.82 34.59 -20.51
N ILE A 21 23.01 34.57 -19.88
CA ILE A 21 23.55 33.35 -19.25
C ILE A 21 22.65 32.89 -18.11
N ILE A 22 22.23 33.81 -17.22
CA ILE A 22 21.33 33.50 -16.12
C ILE A 22 19.96 33.01 -16.66
N ALA A 23 19.41 33.66 -17.70
CA ALA A 23 18.17 33.25 -18.33
C ALA A 23 18.26 31.82 -18.92
N ALA A 24 19.32 31.53 -19.67
CA ALA A 24 19.57 30.20 -20.22
C ALA A 24 19.72 29.15 -19.10
N LEU A 25 20.43 29.48 -18.03
CA LEU A 25 20.57 28.61 -16.85
C LEU A 25 19.22 28.34 -16.17
N LEU A 26 18.38 29.37 -15.99
CA LEU A 26 17.04 29.24 -15.45
C LEU A 26 16.15 28.35 -16.35
N ILE A 27 16.22 28.51 -17.67
CA ILE A 27 15.47 27.66 -18.61
C ILE A 27 15.96 26.22 -18.48
N LEU A 28 17.25 25.97 -18.50
CA LEU A 28 17.82 24.64 -18.36
C LEU A 28 17.46 23.95 -17.04
N THR A 29 17.50 24.70 -15.93
CA THR A 29 17.10 24.18 -14.61
C THR A 29 15.61 23.88 -14.54
N THR A 30 14.75 24.73 -15.13
CA THR A 30 13.31 24.49 -15.18
C THR A 30 12.94 23.30 -16.07
N VAL A 31 13.63 23.11 -17.18
CA VAL A 31 13.44 21.92 -18.05
C VAL A 31 13.93 20.65 -17.36
N ARG A 32 15.06 20.70 -16.63
CA ARG A 32 15.65 19.52 -15.97
C ARG A 32 14.86 19.09 -14.73
N PHE A 33 14.42 20.04 -13.90
CA PHE A 33 13.87 19.79 -12.56
C PHE A 33 12.39 20.16 -12.44
N GLY A 34 11.79 20.83 -13.43
CA GLY A 34 10.39 21.21 -13.45
C GLY A 34 9.57 20.42 -14.45
N SER A 35 8.27 20.76 -14.60
CA SER A 35 7.42 20.17 -15.63
C SER A 35 7.69 20.78 -17.02
N GLN A 36 7.45 20.00 -18.08
CA GLN A 36 7.61 20.46 -19.49
C GLN A 36 6.84 21.76 -19.77
N ARG A 37 5.62 21.88 -19.21
CA ARG A 37 4.78 23.08 -19.39
C ARG A 37 5.39 24.31 -18.72
N PHE A 38 6.01 24.13 -17.56
CA PHE A 38 6.64 25.22 -16.81
C PHE A 38 7.91 25.72 -17.50
N GLY A 39 8.73 24.81 -18.04
CA GLY A 39 9.91 25.16 -18.81
C GLY A 39 9.57 26.01 -20.03
N LEU A 40 8.49 25.69 -20.76
CA LEU A 40 8.03 26.48 -21.89
C LEU A 40 7.55 27.88 -21.48
N ILE A 41 6.75 27.99 -20.42
CA ILE A 41 6.24 29.29 -19.92
C ILE A 41 7.41 30.18 -19.50
N VAL A 42 8.37 29.63 -18.73
CA VAL A 42 9.55 30.39 -18.27
C VAL A 42 10.40 30.85 -19.47
N SER A 43 10.61 30.00 -20.46
CA SER A 43 11.39 30.35 -21.66
C SER A 43 10.71 31.46 -22.48
N LEU A 44 9.39 31.43 -22.63
CA LEU A 44 8.63 32.50 -23.28
C LEU A 44 8.71 33.82 -22.48
N CYS A 45 8.51 33.78 -21.17
CA CYS A 45 8.59 34.98 -20.32
C CYS A 45 9.98 35.60 -20.33
N LEU A 46 11.05 34.80 -20.23
CA LEU A 46 12.42 35.29 -20.24
C LEU A 46 12.85 35.76 -21.62
N GLY A 47 12.47 35.03 -22.69
CA GLY A 47 12.70 35.42 -24.06
C GLY A 47 12.01 36.76 -24.41
N PHE A 48 10.78 36.96 -23.96
CA PHE A 48 10.07 38.22 -24.14
C PHE A 48 10.70 39.36 -23.33
N ALA A 49 11.02 39.16 -22.06
CA ALA A 49 11.62 40.16 -21.21
C ALA A 49 12.98 40.64 -21.71
N LEU A 50 13.83 39.76 -22.21
CA LEU A 50 15.10 40.08 -22.80
C LEU A 50 14.99 40.58 -24.25
N GLY A 51 13.94 40.14 -24.94
CA GLY A 51 13.67 40.53 -26.33
C GLY A 51 13.26 41.98 -26.50
N ILE A 52 12.56 42.54 -25.54
CA ILE A 52 12.12 43.95 -25.58
C ILE A 52 13.31 44.95 -25.39
N THR A 53 14.40 44.51 -24.77
CA THR A 53 15.51 45.40 -24.40
C THR A 53 16.46 45.75 -25.53
N LYS A 54 16.37 45.08 -26.71
CA LYS A 54 17.28 45.29 -27.86
C LYS A 54 16.59 45.16 -29.20
N GLU A 55 17.06 45.85 -30.22
CA GLU A 55 16.46 45.85 -31.58
C GLU A 55 16.35 44.48 -32.22
N ASN A 56 17.27 43.55 -31.92
CA ASN A 56 17.25 42.14 -32.43
C ASN A 56 16.73 41.16 -31.40
N GLY A 57 16.10 41.60 -30.33
CA GLY A 57 15.79 40.76 -29.17
C GLY A 57 14.61 39.79 -29.38
N LEU A 58 13.70 40.07 -30.31
CA LEU A 58 12.58 39.16 -30.63
C LEU A 58 13.04 37.75 -31.10
N PHE A 59 14.26 37.67 -31.65
CA PHE A 59 14.92 36.39 -31.93
C PHE A 59 15.03 35.50 -30.69
N LEU A 60 15.36 36.07 -29.51
CA LEU A 60 15.50 35.30 -28.27
C LEU A 60 14.20 34.64 -27.81
N LEU A 61 13.06 35.25 -28.09
CA LEU A 61 11.76 34.68 -27.78
C LEU A 61 11.57 33.32 -28.46
N GLY A 62 11.76 33.29 -29.79
CA GLY A 62 11.63 32.07 -30.60
C GLY A 62 12.70 31.02 -30.25
N ALA A 63 13.97 31.48 -30.13
CA ALA A 63 15.10 30.61 -29.85
C ALA A 63 14.97 29.91 -28.48
N TYR A 64 14.63 30.62 -27.42
CA TYR A 64 14.46 30.06 -26.08
C TYR A 64 13.25 29.14 -25.99
N ALA A 65 12.10 29.52 -26.58
CA ALA A 65 10.90 28.70 -26.59
C ALA A 65 11.13 27.35 -27.30
N PHE A 66 11.71 27.40 -28.52
CA PHE A 66 12.00 26.19 -29.26
C PHE A 66 13.08 25.33 -28.59
N SER A 67 14.14 25.93 -28.08
CA SER A 67 15.20 25.21 -27.37
C SER A 67 14.68 24.54 -26.10
N SER A 68 13.79 25.19 -25.35
CA SER A 68 13.12 24.61 -24.19
C SER A 68 12.27 23.41 -24.57
N LEU A 69 11.50 23.51 -25.67
CA LEU A 69 10.64 22.44 -26.17
C LEU A 69 11.47 21.23 -26.65
N LEU A 70 12.56 21.48 -27.37
CA LEU A 70 13.45 20.42 -27.84
C LEU A 70 14.15 19.72 -26.67
N CYS A 71 14.63 20.48 -25.68
CA CYS A 71 15.23 19.93 -24.45
C CYS A 71 14.24 19.10 -23.64
N SER A 72 12.95 19.42 -23.69
CA SER A 72 11.93 18.66 -22.96
C SER A 72 11.79 17.21 -23.43
N LEU A 73 12.23 16.90 -24.66
CA LEU A 73 12.28 15.52 -25.18
C LEU A 73 13.43 14.69 -24.57
N PHE A 74 14.42 15.36 -24.01
CA PHE A 74 15.62 14.74 -23.43
C PHE A 74 15.64 14.76 -21.89
N THR A 75 14.53 15.07 -21.25
CA THR A 75 14.43 15.15 -19.76
C THR A 75 14.71 13.83 -19.05
N SER A 76 14.45 12.69 -19.71
CA SER A 76 14.78 11.35 -19.22
C SER A 76 16.27 11.00 -19.30
N PHE A 77 17.07 11.80 -20.01
CA PHE A 77 18.50 11.58 -20.16
C PHE A 77 19.33 12.42 -19.15
N SER A 78 20.65 12.37 -19.28
CA SER A 78 21.58 13.09 -18.41
C SER A 78 21.50 14.63 -18.58
N SER A 79 21.96 15.38 -17.58
CA SER A 79 22.07 16.85 -17.65
C SER A 79 22.92 17.30 -18.86
N LEU A 80 23.91 16.50 -19.24
CA LEU A 80 24.74 16.75 -20.40
C LEU A 80 23.93 16.68 -21.70
N ALA A 81 23.03 15.71 -21.84
CA ALA A 81 22.18 15.60 -23.04
C ALA A 81 21.26 16.81 -23.21
N ILE A 82 20.72 17.33 -22.12
CA ILE A 82 19.89 18.54 -22.12
C ILE A 82 20.72 19.77 -22.49
N ALA A 83 21.92 19.93 -21.91
CA ALA A 83 22.82 21.04 -22.21
C ALA A 83 23.24 21.05 -23.68
N VAL A 84 23.60 19.89 -24.22
CA VAL A 84 23.98 19.74 -25.65
C VAL A 84 22.80 20.04 -26.55
N SER A 85 21.60 19.50 -26.25
CA SER A 85 20.39 19.76 -27.03
C SER A 85 20.03 21.25 -27.05
N PHE A 86 20.17 21.94 -25.91
CA PHE A 86 19.95 23.40 -25.82
C PHE A 86 20.94 24.19 -26.68
N ALA A 87 22.23 23.87 -26.57
CA ALA A 87 23.28 24.55 -27.35
C ALA A 87 23.15 24.33 -28.86
N LEU A 88 22.79 23.10 -29.26
CA LEU A 88 22.55 22.78 -30.70
C LEU A 88 21.32 23.52 -31.25
N SER A 89 20.23 23.58 -30.45
CA SER A 89 19.04 24.31 -30.85
C SER A 89 19.31 25.83 -30.97
N MET A 90 20.02 26.40 -30.01
CA MET A 90 20.43 27.80 -30.07
C MET A 90 21.35 28.09 -31.24
N SER A 91 22.25 27.16 -31.58
CA SER A 91 23.13 27.27 -32.75
C SER A 91 22.35 27.26 -34.07
N PHE A 92 21.33 26.39 -34.18
CA PHE A 92 20.43 26.35 -35.33
C PHE A 92 19.72 27.70 -35.55
N PHE A 93 19.14 28.26 -34.48
CA PHE A 93 18.50 29.57 -34.56
C PHE A 93 19.49 30.70 -34.85
N ALA A 94 20.70 30.65 -34.30
CA ALA A 94 21.77 31.62 -34.56
C ALA A 94 22.16 31.68 -36.02
N ILE A 95 22.27 30.51 -36.67
CA ILE A 95 22.59 30.40 -38.11
C ILE A 95 21.38 30.90 -38.92
N ALA A 96 20.16 30.49 -38.57
CA ALA A 96 18.97 30.87 -39.34
C ALA A 96 18.69 32.40 -39.31
N ALA A 97 18.98 33.04 -38.19
CA ALA A 97 18.74 34.48 -37.99
C ALA A 97 19.81 35.36 -38.61
N ASN A 98 21.03 34.84 -38.80
CA ASN A 98 22.19 35.52 -39.43
C ASN A 98 22.48 36.94 -38.84
N LEU A 99 22.39 37.09 -37.51
CA LEU A 99 22.55 38.36 -36.81
C LEU A 99 24.00 38.68 -36.41
N GLY A 100 24.96 38.04 -37.11
CA GLY A 100 26.39 38.32 -36.93
C GLY A 100 26.93 38.03 -35.52
N ALA A 101 27.66 38.96 -34.96
CA ALA A 101 28.28 38.80 -33.62
C ALA A 101 27.30 38.52 -32.51
N PHE A 102 26.07 39.02 -32.58
CA PHE A 102 25.04 38.79 -31.60
C PHE A 102 24.61 37.29 -31.52
N SER A 103 24.45 36.66 -32.69
CA SER A 103 24.12 35.24 -32.75
C SER A 103 25.23 34.35 -32.19
N PHE A 104 26.50 34.72 -32.45
CA PHE A 104 27.65 33.97 -31.89
C PHE A 104 27.71 34.07 -30.38
N CYS A 105 27.50 35.28 -29.82
CA CYS A 105 27.48 35.47 -28.39
C CYS A 105 26.35 34.68 -27.68
N THR A 106 25.15 34.60 -28.26
CA THR A 106 24.04 33.86 -27.66
C THR A 106 24.30 32.33 -27.63
N VAL A 107 24.98 31.78 -28.62
CA VAL A 107 25.43 30.37 -28.62
C VAL A 107 26.48 30.15 -27.53
N LEU A 108 27.48 31.05 -27.39
CA LEU A 108 28.50 30.95 -26.37
C LEU A 108 27.88 30.99 -24.96
N GLU A 109 26.94 31.89 -24.72
CA GLU A 109 26.20 32.02 -23.47
C GLU A 109 25.38 30.74 -23.13
N SER A 110 24.77 30.12 -24.13
CA SER A 110 24.04 28.85 -23.96
C SER A 110 24.98 27.69 -23.58
N VAL A 111 26.17 27.63 -24.17
CA VAL A 111 27.20 26.65 -23.81
C VAL A 111 27.69 26.88 -22.37
N ILE A 112 27.98 28.11 -22.00
CA ILE A 112 28.41 28.46 -20.63
C ILE A 112 27.32 28.05 -19.62
N ALA A 113 26.05 28.33 -19.88
CA ALA A 113 24.93 27.92 -19.02
C ALA A 113 24.83 26.42 -18.91
N GLY A 114 25.02 25.68 -20.01
CA GLY A 114 25.04 24.21 -20.06
C GLY A 114 26.18 23.61 -19.22
N VAL A 115 27.38 24.19 -19.30
CA VAL A 115 28.54 23.76 -18.49
C VAL A 115 28.25 24.00 -17.00
N ILE A 116 27.70 25.16 -16.66
CA ILE A 116 27.34 25.49 -15.26
C ILE A 116 26.31 24.44 -14.76
N LEU A 117 25.28 24.08 -15.54
CA LEU A 117 24.30 23.06 -15.17
C LEU A 117 24.97 21.71 -14.87
N CYS A 118 25.94 21.29 -15.68
CA CYS A 118 26.64 20.00 -15.49
C CYS A 118 27.56 19.98 -14.26
N ILE A 119 28.07 21.14 -13.81
CA ILE A 119 29.00 21.25 -12.68
C ILE A 119 28.23 21.49 -11.36
N LEU A 120 26.93 21.78 -11.40
CA LEU A 120 26.13 22.06 -10.22
C LEU A 120 26.20 20.90 -9.21
N PRO A 121 26.59 21.16 -7.93
CA PRO A 121 26.68 20.10 -6.92
C PRO A 121 25.30 19.53 -6.57
N GLU A 122 25.24 18.23 -6.28
CA GLU A 122 23.99 17.49 -5.97
C GLU A 122 23.12 18.16 -4.89
N LYS A 123 23.72 18.74 -3.86
CA LYS A 123 22.99 19.46 -2.81
C LYS A 123 22.21 20.67 -3.32
N LEU A 124 22.72 21.32 -4.37
CA LEU A 124 22.08 22.49 -4.97
C LEU A 124 21.02 22.08 -5.98
N THR A 125 21.26 20.98 -6.71
CA THR A 125 20.28 20.41 -7.64
C THR A 125 19.03 19.91 -6.90
N LEU A 126 19.19 19.28 -5.73
CA LEU A 126 18.09 18.85 -4.87
C LEU A 126 17.27 20.05 -4.35
N LYS A 127 17.92 21.13 -3.91
CA LYS A 127 17.20 22.35 -3.49
C LYS A 127 16.47 23.04 -4.64
N LEU A 128 17.07 23.05 -5.82
CA LEU A 128 16.43 23.63 -7.02
C LEU A 128 15.23 22.80 -7.45
N SER A 129 15.33 21.46 -7.41
CA SER A 129 14.17 20.59 -7.70
C SER A 129 13.01 20.84 -6.74
N ASP A 130 13.30 20.95 -5.43
CA ASP A 130 12.29 21.24 -4.41
C ASP A 130 11.56 22.58 -4.66
N LEU A 131 12.29 23.60 -5.15
CA LEU A 131 11.71 24.91 -5.49
C LEU A 131 10.80 24.85 -6.73
N TRP A 132 11.15 24.05 -7.73
CA TRP A 132 10.38 23.94 -8.97
C TRP A 132 9.21 22.98 -8.86
N GLU A 133 9.35 21.88 -8.13
CA GLU A 133 8.23 20.94 -7.84
C GLU A 133 7.15 21.58 -6.96
N SER A 134 7.52 22.43 -6.02
CA SER A 134 6.54 23.15 -5.18
C SER A 134 5.63 24.11 -5.98
N GLY A 135 6.00 24.48 -7.18
CA GLY A 135 5.21 25.38 -8.05
C GLY A 135 4.43 24.70 -9.17
N ALA A 136 4.75 23.41 -9.50
CA ALA A 136 4.20 22.75 -10.67
C ALA A 136 2.97 21.88 -10.37
N ASP A 137 2.75 21.45 -9.13
CA ASP A 137 1.73 20.48 -8.72
C ASP A 137 0.65 21.05 -7.80
N ILE A 138 0.30 22.33 -7.94
CA ILE A 138 -0.92 22.89 -7.36
C ILE A 138 -2.05 22.77 -8.39
N ALA A 139 -2.36 21.58 -8.86
CA ALA A 139 -3.63 21.23 -9.47
C ALA A 139 -3.69 19.71 -9.66
N PRO A 140 -4.65 19.12 -9.56
CA PRO A 140 -5.92 18.81 -8.95
C PRO A 140 -5.93 17.46 -8.24
N GLU A 141 -4.88 17.11 -7.48
CA GLU A 141 -4.75 15.76 -6.90
C GLU A 141 -5.72 15.55 -5.75
N GLY A 142 -6.03 16.60 -4.99
CA GLY A 142 -7.16 16.59 -4.07
C GLY A 142 -8.50 16.35 -4.80
N SER A 143 -8.65 16.86 -6.02
CA SER A 143 -9.86 16.65 -6.85
C SER A 143 -9.89 15.26 -7.47
N LEU A 144 -8.75 14.68 -7.86
CA LEU A 144 -8.68 13.31 -8.37
C LEU A 144 -8.93 12.28 -7.24
N ARG A 145 -8.35 12.49 -6.08
CA ARG A 145 -8.63 11.68 -4.89
C ARG A 145 -10.09 11.76 -4.50
N GLN A 146 -10.65 12.97 -4.36
CA GLN A 146 -12.07 13.15 -4.08
C GLN A 146 -12.96 12.54 -5.17
N SER A 147 -12.59 12.67 -6.45
CA SER A 147 -13.30 12.03 -7.55
C SER A 147 -13.26 10.50 -7.45
N LEU A 148 -12.12 9.91 -7.08
CA LEU A 148 -11.99 8.47 -6.87
C LEU A 148 -12.83 8.00 -5.68
N VAL A 149 -12.75 8.69 -4.53
CA VAL A 149 -13.57 8.41 -3.34
C VAL A 149 -15.06 8.50 -3.67
N VAL A 150 -15.47 9.56 -4.37
CA VAL A 150 -16.85 9.73 -4.82
C VAL A 150 -17.28 8.59 -5.72
N ARG A 151 -16.47 8.21 -6.72
CA ARG A 151 -16.78 7.09 -7.64
C ARG A 151 -16.88 5.75 -6.91
N LEU A 152 -16.00 5.47 -5.94
CA LEU A 152 -16.06 4.26 -5.13
C LEU A 152 -17.33 4.24 -4.28
N ARG A 153 -17.73 5.36 -3.67
CA ARG A 153 -18.98 5.51 -2.92
C ARG A 153 -20.21 5.32 -3.83
N PHE A 154 -20.18 5.86 -5.05
CA PHE A 154 -21.26 5.65 -6.03
C PHE A 154 -21.35 4.19 -6.46
N ALA A 155 -20.23 3.53 -6.74
CA ALA A 155 -20.20 2.10 -7.08
C ALA A 155 -20.71 1.23 -5.93
N SER A 156 -20.30 1.54 -4.70
CA SER A 156 -20.81 0.91 -3.48
C SER A 156 -22.33 1.08 -3.38
N SER A 157 -22.84 2.31 -3.47
CA SER A 157 -24.28 2.58 -3.42
C SER A 157 -25.07 1.87 -4.53
N ALA A 158 -24.53 1.82 -5.75
CA ALA A 158 -25.18 1.12 -6.86
C ALA A 158 -25.28 -0.39 -6.61
N LEU A 159 -24.22 -1.01 -6.06
CA LEU A 159 -24.23 -2.43 -5.70
C LEU A 159 -25.18 -2.72 -4.53
N ALA A 160 -25.26 -1.83 -3.54
CA ALA A 160 -26.25 -1.93 -2.47
C ALA A 160 -27.68 -1.91 -3.02
N GLN A 161 -27.97 -1.00 -3.97
CA GLN A 161 -29.28 -0.94 -4.63
C GLN A 161 -29.57 -2.19 -5.47
N VAL A 162 -28.58 -2.76 -6.16
CA VAL A 162 -28.73 -4.05 -6.86
C VAL A 162 -29.07 -5.15 -5.87
N SER A 163 -28.36 -5.22 -4.75
CA SER A 163 -28.66 -6.17 -3.66
C SER A 163 -30.11 -6.05 -3.18
N GLU A 164 -30.55 -4.82 -2.91
CA GLU A 164 -31.92 -4.54 -2.46
C GLU A 164 -32.94 -4.92 -3.54
N SER A 165 -32.70 -4.56 -4.79
CA SER A 165 -33.58 -4.92 -5.92
C SER A 165 -33.72 -6.42 -6.10
N VAL A 166 -32.63 -7.21 -5.95
CA VAL A 166 -32.67 -8.68 -5.99
C VAL A 166 -33.52 -9.22 -4.85
N ARG A 167 -33.42 -8.62 -3.65
CA ARG A 167 -34.23 -8.98 -2.49
C ARG A 167 -35.72 -8.71 -2.71
N ASP A 168 -36.05 -7.51 -3.21
CA ASP A 168 -37.44 -7.11 -3.49
C ASP A 168 -38.09 -7.99 -4.55
N VAL A 169 -37.38 -8.29 -5.64
CA VAL A 169 -37.86 -9.21 -6.69
C VAL A 169 -38.15 -10.58 -6.12
N ARG A 170 -37.28 -11.08 -5.25
CA ARG A 170 -37.48 -12.36 -4.58
C ARG A 170 -38.72 -12.36 -3.69
N GLU A 171 -38.94 -11.33 -2.86
CA GLU A 171 -40.11 -11.23 -1.99
C GLU A 171 -41.40 -11.21 -2.82
N LYS A 172 -41.42 -10.48 -3.95
CA LYS A 172 -42.55 -10.49 -4.89
C LYS A 172 -42.78 -11.86 -5.51
N ILE A 173 -41.75 -12.55 -5.96
CA ILE A 173 -41.88 -13.88 -6.57
C ILE A 173 -42.39 -14.88 -5.52
N ASN A 174 -41.85 -14.87 -4.30
CA ASN A 174 -42.28 -15.73 -3.21
C ASN A 174 -43.75 -15.46 -2.79
N SER A 175 -44.23 -14.23 -2.97
CA SER A 175 -45.64 -13.90 -2.69
C SER A 175 -46.61 -14.33 -3.78
N LEU A 176 -46.13 -14.56 -5.02
CA LEU A 176 -46.98 -14.88 -6.19
C LEU A 176 -47.02 -16.36 -6.54
N SER A 177 -45.99 -17.13 -6.19
CA SER A 177 -45.88 -18.56 -6.52
C SER A 177 -45.03 -19.32 -5.50
N PRO A 178 -45.32 -20.57 -5.13
CA PRO A 178 -44.40 -21.39 -4.38
C PRO A 178 -43.17 -21.62 -5.25
N VAL A 179 -42.06 -21.04 -4.87
CA VAL A 179 -40.74 -21.16 -5.55
C VAL A 179 -39.99 -22.33 -4.96
N ASP A 180 -39.21 -23.04 -5.80
CA ASP A 180 -38.27 -24.03 -5.33
C ASP A 180 -37.33 -23.38 -4.25
N PRO A 181 -37.24 -23.98 -3.05
CA PRO A 181 -36.40 -23.47 -1.98
C PRO A 181 -34.96 -23.18 -2.44
N ASN A 182 -34.39 -24.01 -3.29
CA ASN A 182 -33.05 -23.88 -3.82
C ASN A 182 -32.86 -22.61 -4.67
N GLU A 183 -33.82 -22.28 -5.55
CA GLU A 183 -33.75 -21.10 -6.40
C GLU A 183 -33.90 -19.82 -5.61
N SER A 184 -34.75 -19.82 -4.58
CA SER A 184 -34.90 -18.70 -3.64
C SER A 184 -33.62 -18.43 -2.87
N GLU A 185 -32.89 -19.47 -2.50
CA GLU A 185 -31.65 -19.40 -1.72
C GLU A 185 -30.49 -18.87 -2.57
N ILE A 186 -30.32 -19.35 -3.81
CA ILE A 186 -29.29 -18.85 -4.74
C ILE A 186 -29.43 -17.35 -4.98
N ARG A 187 -30.65 -16.85 -5.19
CA ARG A 187 -30.90 -15.42 -5.39
C ARG A 187 -30.57 -14.59 -4.16
N MET A 188 -30.80 -15.12 -2.97
CA MET A 188 -30.50 -14.45 -1.73
C MET A 188 -29.00 -14.38 -1.47
N VAL A 189 -28.28 -15.44 -1.80
CA VAL A 189 -26.80 -15.46 -1.75
C VAL A 189 -26.21 -14.43 -2.71
N ALA A 190 -26.74 -14.32 -3.93
CA ALA A 190 -26.30 -13.30 -4.88
C ALA A 190 -26.50 -11.88 -4.31
N SER A 191 -27.66 -11.62 -3.68
CA SER A 191 -27.91 -10.34 -2.99
C SER A 191 -26.87 -10.04 -1.91
N ASP A 192 -26.56 -11.02 -1.07
CA ASP A 192 -25.60 -10.86 0.03
C ASP A 192 -24.16 -10.65 -0.50
N GLN A 193 -23.81 -11.28 -1.63
CA GLN A 193 -22.53 -11.03 -2.29
C GLN A 193 -22.43 -9.61 -2.85
N PHE A 194 -23.46 -9.10 -3.50
CA PHE A 194 -23.48 -7.69 -3.96
C PHE A 194 -23.35 -6.72 -2.79
N PHE A 195 -24.04 -6.99 -1.68
CA PHE A 195 -23.93 -6.19 -0.47
C PHE A 195 -22.52 -6.23 0.11
N SER A 196 -21.90 -7.40 0.21
CA SER A 196 -20.52 -7.56 0.70
C SER A 196 -19.51 -6.83 -0.18
N ILE A 197 -19.67 -6.87 -1.51
CA ILE A 197 -18.81 -6.12 -2.43
C ILE A 197 -19.06 -4.60 -2.28
N SER A 198 -20.30 -4.19 -2.06
CA SER A 198 -20.65 -2.80 -1.76
C SER A 198 -19.90 -2.30 -0.51
N ASP A 199 -19.91 -3.06 0.59
CA ASP A 199 -19.20 -2.74 1.82
C ASP A 199 -17.67 -2.66 1.58
N MET A 200 -17.11 -3.59 0.80
CA MET A 200 -15.68 -3.53 0.45
C MET A 200 -15.30 -2.26 -0.32
N LEU A 201 -16.14 -1.82 -1.24
CA LEU A 201 -15.92 -0.56 -1.97
C LEU A 201 -16.08 0.67 -1.07
N ALA A 202 -17.01 0.61 -0.10
CA ALA A 202 -17.16 1.68 0.90
C ALA A 202 -15.92 1.76 1.80
N ASP A 203 -15.39 0.62 2.25
CA ASP A 203 -14.17 0.56 3.06
C ASP A 203 -12.95 1.10 2.30
N LEU A 204 -12.80 0.74 1.01
CA LEU A 204 -11.76 1.31 0.15
C LEU A 204 -11.92 2.83 0.00
N ALA A 205 -13.14 3.30 -0.22
CA ALA A 205 -13.41 4.74 -0.29
C ALA A 205 -13.05 5.46 1.01
N PHE A 206 -13.38 4.86 2.15
CA PHE A 206 -13.05 5.38 3.48
C PHE A 206 -11.54 5.42 3.71
N GLU A 207 -10.81 4.36 3.33
CA GLU A 207 -9.36 4.31 3.43
C GLU A 207 -8.68 5.41 2.61
N PHE A 208 -9.15 5.63 1.38
CA PHE A 208 -8.64 6.73 0.55
C PHE A 208 -8.99 8.11 1.14
N ASP A 209 -10.13 8.23 1.81
CA ASP A 209 -10.56 9.47 2.47
C ASP A 209 -9.77 9.74 3.76
N GLU A 210 -9.41 8.69 4.52
CA GLU A 210 -8.60 8.76 5.74
C GLU A 210 -7.10 8.96 5.49
N ALA A 211 -6.60 8.78 4.27
CA ALA A 211 -5.22 9.13 3.95
C ALA A 211 -5.02 10.63 4.17
N GLU A 212 -4.27 11.02 5.20
CA GLU A 212 -4.14 12.44 5.57
C GLU A 212 -3.41 13.24 4.50
N SER A 213 -2.34 12.68 3.94
CA SER A 213 -1.58 13.37 2.92
C SER A 213 -0.78 12.43 2.00
N PHE A 214 -0.44 12.95 0.83
CA PHE A 214 0.51 12.35 -0.08
C PHE A 214 1.79 13.15 -0.08
N ASP A 215 2.94 12.48 0.11
CA ASP A 215 4.25 13.13 0.01
C ASP A 215 4.78 13.03 -1.43
N PHE A 216 4.34 13.96 -2.27
CA PHE A 216 4.76 14.05 -3.67
C PHE A 216 6.25 14.33 -3.83
N LYS A 217 6.86 15.03 -2.86
CA LYS A 217 8.29 15.33 -2.91
C LYS A 217 9.12 14.07 -2.77
N SER A 218 8.77 13.21 -1.81
CA SER A 218 9.43 11.92 -1.65
C SER A 218 9.13 10.99 -2.83
N ALA A 219 7.89 10.95 -3.34
CA ALA A 219 7.55 10.17 -4.53
C ALA A 219 8.35 10.60 -5.76
N GLY A 220 8.49 11.91 -6.01
CA GLY A 220 9.30 12.46 -7.10
C GLY A 220 10.78 12.14 -6.97
N ARG A 221 11.34 12.19 -5.74
CA ARG A 221 12.74 11.79 -5.48
C ARG A 221 12.97 10.30 -5.70
N ILE A 222 12.02 9.45 -5.27
CA ILE A 222 12.07 8.00 -5.47
C ILE A 222 12.00 7.69 -6.97
N ARG A 223 11.15 8.37 -7.74
CA ARG A 223 11.06 8.20 -9.20
C ARG A 223 12.39 8.48 -9.87
N ARG A 224 13.09 9.55 -9.48
CA ARG A 224 14.42 9.90 -10.02
C ARG A 224 15.46 8.85 -9.65
N MET A 225 15.50 8.43 -8.41
CA MET A 225 16.40 7.38 -7.94
C MET A 225 16.19 6.06 -8.71
N LEU A 226 14.94 5.67 -8.95
CA LEU A 226 14.62 4.48 -9.75
C LEU A 226 15.07 4.61 -11.21
N GLY A 227 14.98 5.81 -11.78
CA GLY A 227 15.52 6.09 -13.12
C GLY A 227 17.03 5.87 -13.25
N GLU A 228 17.80 6.03 -12.17
CA GLU A 228 19.23 5.71 -12.14
C GLU A 228 19.52 4.19 -12.20
N TYR A 229 18.51 3.37 -11.90
CA TYR A 229 18.53 1.91 -12.00
C TYR A 229 17.81 1.38 -13.26
N ASP A 230 17.53 2.25 -14.24
CA ASP A 230 16.76 1.95 -15.46
C ASP A 230 15.34 1.42 -15.18
N ILE A 231 14.75 1.79 -14.03
CA ILE A 231 13.40 1.43 -13.65
C ILE A 231 12.50 2.65 -13.79
N PHE A 232 11.55 2.54 -14.72
CA PHE A 232 10.58 3.60 -15.01
C PHE A 232 9.20 3.18 -14.51
N PRO A 233 8.85 3.51 -13.24
CA PRO A 233 7.57 3.13 -12.67
C PRO A 233 6.42 3.88 -13.34
N GLU A 234 5.31 3.19 -13.56
CA GLU A 234 4.07 3.79 -14.04
C GLU A 234 3.49 4.74 -12.98
N ASN A 235 3.49 4.29 -11.72
CA ASN A 235 3.02 5.09 -10.60
C ASN A 235 3.89 4.91 -9.35
N ILE A 236 4.00 5.97 -8.56
CA ILE A 236 4.58 5.96 -7.21
C ILE A 236 3.66 6.75 -6.30
N SER A 237 3.24 6.13 -5.21
CA SER A 237 2.44 6.74 -4.17
C SER A 237 3.18 6.69 -2.83
N ALA A 238 3.46 7.83 -2.23
CA ALA A 238 3.94 7.95 -0.86
C ALA A 238 2.80 8.49 -0.01
N ILE A 239 2.20 7.63 0.80
CA ILE A 239 0.96 7.89 1.55
C ILE A 239 1.32 8.01 3.03
N ILE A 240 0.85 9.05 3.69
CA ILE A 240 0.98 9.26 5.12
C ILE A 240 -0.42 9.12 5.72
N ASP A 241 -0.57 8.21 6.70
CA ASP A 241 -1.83 7.99 7.39
C ASP A 241 -2.04 8.97 8.56
N LYS A 242 -3.20 8.90 9.20
CA LYS A 242 -3.57 9.73 10.37
C LYS A 242 -2.69 9.55 11.60
N TYR A 243 -1.85 8.53 11.62
CA TYR A 243 -0.89 8.28 12.70
C TYR A 243 0.54 8.69 12.30
N ASP A 244 0.70 9.46 11.23
CA ASP A 244 1.99 9.88 10.64
C ASP A 244 2.87 8.70 10.18
N ARG A 245 2.26 7.56 9.79
CA ARG A 245 2.97 6.39 9.27
C ARG A 245 3.06 6.47 7.76
N MET A 246 4.24 6.25 7.20
CA MET A 246 4.45 6.35 5.77
C MET A 246 4.42 4.98 5.09
N ARG A 247 3.69 4.90 3.98
CA ARG A 247 3.66 3.75 3.08
C ARG A 247 4.01 4.20 1.67
N ILE A 248 4.86 3.44 0.98
CA ILE A 248 5.26 3.72 -0.39
C ILE A 248 4.85 2.55 -1.25
N GLU A 249 4.13 2.84 -2.31
CA GLU A 249 3.72 1.87 -3.32
C GLU A 249 4.25 2.29 -4.68
N ILE A 250 4.93 1.35 -5.36
CA ILE A 250 5.55 1.57 -6.66
C ILE A 250 4.99 0.53 -7.62
N LEU A 251 4.30 0.97 -8.65
CA LEU A 251 3.87 0.12 -9.76
C LEU A 251 4.92 0.21 -10.87
N ALA A 252 5.65 -0.87 -11.08
CA ALA A 252 6.66 -0.98 -12.11
C ALA A 252 6.25 -1.99 -13.20
N PRO A 253 6.73 -1.86 -14.43
CA PRO A 253 6.53 -2.88 -15.46
C PRO A 253 7.15 -4.22 -15.04
N ASN A 254 6.69 -5.32 -15.64
CA ASN A 254 7.00 -6.70 -15.22
C ASN A 254 8.49 -7.09 -15.22
N ASP A 255 9.37 -6.32 -15.81
CA ASP A 255 10.80 -6.65 -15.94
C ASP A 255 11.66 -5.96 -14.87
N THR A 256 11.40 -6.28 -13.61
CA THR A 256 12.19 -5.84 -12.45
C THR A 256 13.19 -6.92 -11.98
N LYS A 257 13.65 -7.78 -12.90
CA LYS A 257 14.61 -8.84 -12.61
C LYS A 257 15.97 -8.25 -12.23
N GLY A 258 16.40 -8.51 -11.00
CA GLY A 258 17.71 -8.11 -10.49
C GLY A 258 17.71 -6.95 -9.48
N LEU A 259 16.56 -6.45 -9.07
CA LEU A 259 16.45 -5.45 -8.01
C LEU A 259 16.97 -5.99 -6.68
N ASP A 260 18.04 -5.38 -6.18
CA ASP A 260 18.45 -5.56 -4.78
C ASP A 260 17.47 -4.81 -3.87
N ASN A 261 16.49 -5.57 -3.38
CA ASN A 261 15.43 -5.05 -2.53
C ASN A 261 15.98 -4.38 -1.24
N LEU A 262 17.08 -4.89 -0.69
CA LEU A 262 17.68 -4.31 0.51
C LEU A 262 18.30 -2.93 0.20
N ARG A 263 19.02 -2.83 -0.91
CA ARG A 263 19.60 -1.57 -1.37
C ARG A 263 18.51 -0.53 -1.66
N LEU A 264 17.45 -0.95 -2.33
CA LEU A 264 16.30 -0.09 -2.63
C LEU A 264 15.61 0.42 -1.36
N THR A 265 15.40 -0.46 -0.37
CA THR A 265 14.85 -0.07 0.94
C THR A 265 15.71 0.98 1.63
N ASN A 266 17.03 0.82 1.61
CA ASN A 266 17.96 1.76 2.23
C ASN A 266 17.95 3.14 1.54
N GLU A 267 17.89 3.17 0.20
CA GLU A 267 17.81 4.44 -0.54
C GLU A 267 16.47 5.16 -0.30
N ILE A 268 15.35 4.42 -0.29
CA ILE A 268 14.04 4.96 0.06
C ILE A 268 14.06 5.53 1.48
N SER A 269 14.65 4.80 2.44
CA SER A 269 14.75 5.25 3.83
C SER A 269 15.53 6.58 3.94
N LYS A 270 16.62 6.74 3.20
CA LYS A 270 17.37 8.00 3.14
C LYS A 270 16.57 9.14 2.53
N ILE A 271 15.83 8.88 1.43
CA ILE A 271 15.02 9.88 0.74
C ILE A 271 13.91 10.40 1.65
N CYS A 272 13.19 9.49 2.31
CA CYS A 272 12.05 9.82 3.16
C CYS A 272 12.46 10.22 4.59
N LYS A 273 13.72 9.99 4.99
CA LYS A 273 14.23 10.19 6.36
C LYS A 273 13.45 9.40 7.40
N ARG A 274 13.01 8.20 7.03
CA ARG A 274 12.26 7.24 7.85
C ARG A 274 12.83 5.85 7.64
N GLU A 275 12.75 4.99 8.63
CA GLU A 275 13.17 3.60 8.48
C GLU A 275 12.05 2.77 7.87
N PHE A 276 12.34 2.03 6.81
CA PHE A 276 11.38 1.14 6.15
C PHE A 276 11.76 -0.32 6.34
N GLU A 277 10.75 -1.18 6.40
CA GLU A 277 10.95 -2.62 6.27
C GLU A 277 11.33 -2.99 4.84
N ARG A 278 11.95 -4.17 4.70
CA ARG A 278 12.26 -4.72 3.39
C ARG A 278 11.00 -4.77 2.52
N GLY A 279 11.05 -4.17 1.34
CA GLY A 279 9.92 -4.05 0.44
C GLY A 279 9.31 -5.41 0.08
N LYS A 280 7.99 -5.49 0.02
CA LYS A 280 7.24 -6.63 -0.49
C LYS A 280 7.09 -6.50 -2.00
N ILE A 281 7.29 -7.59 -2.73
CA ILE A 281 7.20 -7.63 -4.19
C ILE A 281 6.04 -8.54 -4.56
N ASN A 282 5.02 -7.98 -5.18
CA ASN A 282 3.86 -8.71 -5.69
C ASN A 282 3.84 -8.60 -7.22
N VAL A 283 3.98 -9.73 -7.91
CA VAL A 283 3.93 -9.80 -9.37
C VAL A 283 2.54 -10.22 -9.81
N SER A 284 1.92 -9.47 -10.70
CA SER A 284 0.61 -9.76 -11.28
C SER A 284 0.64 -9.55 -12.80
N SER A 285 -0.45 -9.89 -13.48
CA SER A 285 -0.63 -9.60 -14.92
C SER A 285 -0.65 -8.09 -15.23
N ALA A 286 -0.97 -7.26 -14.23
CA ALA A 286 -1.02 -5.80 -14.36
C ALA A 286 0.34 -5.12 -14.12
N GLY A 287 1.37 -5.85 -13.66
CA GLY A 287 2.67 -5.29 -13.35
C GLY A 287 3.24 -5.82 -12.03
N THR A 288 4.39 -5.31 -11.65
CA THR A 288 5.05 -5.59 -10.38
C THR A 288 4.79 -4.46 -9.40
N MET A 289 4.11 -4.78 -8.30
CA MET A 289 3.87 -3.86 -7.20
C MET A 289 4.94 -4.05 -6.13
N LEU A 290 5.69 -2.98 -5.84
CA LEU A 290 6.64 -2.91 -4.74
C LEU A 290 6.00 -2.07 -3.62
N SER A 291 5.89 -2.65 -2.43
CA SER A 291 5.29 -1.97 -1.27
C SER A 291 6.31 -1.88 -0.14
N PHE A 292 6.60 -0.68 0.30
CA PHE A 292 7.47 -0.39 1.43
C PHE A 292 6.65 0.24 2.54
N MET A 293 6.85 -0.25 3.74
CA MET A 293 6.17 0.23 4.94
C MET A 293 7.18 0.71 5.94
N GLU A 294 6.86 1.78 6.62
CA GLU A 294 7.64 2.25 7.75
C GLU A 294 7.81 1.15 8.79
N LYS A 295 9.02 1.03 9.33
CA LYS A 295 9.38 -0.03 10.26
C LYS A 295 8.58 0.12 11.56
N PRO A 296 7.78 -0.90 11.96
CA PRO A 296 7.01 -0.83 13.18
C PRO A 296 7.89 -0.99 14.44
N ASN A 297 7.34 -0.58 15.59
CA ASN A 297 8.03 -0.63 16.89
C ASN A 297 8.21 -2.05 17.42
N PHE A 298 7.26 -2.93 17.06
CA PHE A 298 7.18 -4.30 17.55
C PHE A 298 7.27 -5.32 16.42
N LYS A 299 7.61 -6.53 16.77
CA LYS A 299 7.47 -7.73 15.94
C LYS A 299 6.89 -8.86 16.79
N MET A 300 6.34 -9.87 16.13
CA MET A 300 5.83 -11.06 16.81
C MET A 300 6.79 -12.24 16.62
N SER A 301 7.19 -12.88 17.72
CA SER A 301 7.78 -14.21 17.71
C SER A 301 6.66 -15.24 17.79
N ILE A 302 6.63 -16.21 16.85
CA ILE A 302 5.48 -17.08 16.66
C ILE A 302 5.89 -18.52 16.76
N GLY A 303 5.13 -19.30 17.51
CA GLY A 303 5.18 -20.75 17.54
C GLY A 303 3.81 -21.35 17.22
N PHE A 304 3.79 -22.50 16.59
CA PHE A 304 2.57 -23.23 16.34
C PHE A 304 2.79 -24.74 16.44
N ALA A 305 1.74 -25.46 16.81
CA ALA A 305 1.71 -26.90 16.80
C ALA A 305 0.32 -27.41 16.40
N GLN A 306 0.29 -28.53 15.69
CA GLN A 306 -0.94 -29.16 15.23
C GLN A 306 -0.87 -30.69 15.41
N TYR A 307 -2.02 -31.29 15.70
CA TYR A 307 -2.25 -32.73 15.71
C TYR A 307 -3.51 -33.03 14.89
N SER A 308 -3.46 -34.06 14.06
CA SER A 308 -4.62 -34.54 13.31
C SER A 308 -5.13 -35.83 13.93
N ALA A 309 -6.42 -35.89 14.25
CA ALA A 309 -7.07 -37.04 14.81
C ALA A 309 -7.27 -38.17 13.78
N GLU A 310 -7.47 -37.83 12.51
CA GLU A 310 -7.71 -38.78 11.41
C GLU A 310 -6.61 -38.70 10.34
N GLY A 311 -5.47 -39.34 10.59
CA GLY A 311 -4.41 -39.53 9.59
C GLY A 311 -3.61 -38.25 9.31
N ASN A 312 -3.43 -37.90 8.01
CA ASN A 312 -2.56 -36.79 7.58
C ASN A 312 -3.32 -35.49 7.28
N LEU A 313 -4.63 -35.45 7.43
CA LEU A 313 -5.47 -34.29 7.14
C LEU A 313 -6.06 -33.76 8.45
N CYS A 314 -5.67 -32.54 8.80
CA CYS A 314 -6.23 -31.80 9.92
C CYS A 314 -7.41 -30.95 9.44
N GLY A 315 -8.54 -30.99 10.13
CA GLY A 315 -9.71 -30.12 9.90
C GLY A 315 -9.40 -28.66 10.18
N ASP A 316 -8.48 -28.43 11.10
CA ASP A 316 -8.00 -27.10 11.44
C ASP A 316 -7.05 -26.54 10.40
N THR A 317 -7.21 -25.27 10.09
CA THR A 317 -6.26 -24.51 9.25
C THR A 317 -5.70 -23.32 9.99
N ILE A 318 -4.37 -23.27 10.11
CA ILE A 318 -3.64 -22.13 10.65
C ILE A 318 -3.13 -21.25 9.51
N LYS A 319 -3.32 -19.92 9.63
CA LYS A 319 -2.70 -18.91 8.77
C LYS A 319 -2.16 -17.75 9.59
N THR A 320 -1.02 -17.22 9.15
CA THR A 320 -0.44 -15.99 9.67
C THR A 320 -0.17 -15.04 8.52
N ILE A 321 -0.55 -13.77 8.66
CA ILE A 321 -0.44 -12.76 7.63
C ILE A 321 0.20 -11.52 8.24
N ASN A 322 1.22 -11.01 7.59
CA ASN A 322 1.68 -9.65 7.84
C ASN A 322 1.14 -8.80 6.70
N ASP A 323 0.18 -7.94 6.99
CA ASP A 323 -0.38 -7.04 5.97
C ASP A 323 0.62 -5.92 5.61
N SER A 324 0.31 -5.17 4.55
CA SER A 324 1.15 -4.03 4.15
C SER A 324 0.87 -2.76 4.96
N ARG A 325 0.11 -2.85 6.07
CA ARG A 325 -0.29 -1.74 6.94
C ARG A 325 0.29 -1.82 8.36
N GLY A 326 1.16 -2.84 8.61
CA GLY A 326 1.83 -3.07 9.90
C GLY A 326 1.02 -3.84 10.91
N HIS A 327 0.08 -4.64 10.43
CA HIS A 327 -0.62 -5.56 11.29
C HIS A 327 -0.12 -6.99 11.08
N MET A 328 0.00 -7.72 12.17
CA MET A 328 0.13 -9.17 12.17
C MET A 328 -1.24 -9.78 12.45
N ILE A 329 -1.66 -10.69 11.59
CA ILE A 329 -2.97 -11.33 11.68
C ILE A 329 -2.77 -12.83 11.83
N PHE A 330 -3.40 -13.40 12.84
CA PHE A 330 -3.43 -14.82 13.13
C PHE A 330 -4.82 -15.36 12.86
N ILE A 331 -4.93 -16.51 12.23
CA ILE A 331 -6.19 -17.15 11.89
C ILE A 331 -6.10 -18.62 12.24
N ILE A 332 -7.06 -19.11 13.05
CA ILE A 332 -7.40 -20.53 13.16
C ILE A 332 -8.82 -20.68 12.63
N SER A 333 -9.01 -21.59 11.69
CA SER A 333 -10.32 -21.96 11.15
C SER A 333 -10.45 -23.45 11.26
N ASP A 334 -11.44 -23.89 12.02
CA ASP A 334 -11.81 -25.27 12.17
C ASP A 334 -13.09 -25.56 11.38
N GLY A 335 -13.02 -26.51 10.47
CA GLY A 335 -14.16 -26.96 9.67
C GLY A 335 -14.98 -28.00 10.44
N MET A 336 -16.26 -27.75 10.65
CA MET A 336 -17.12 -28.62 11.42
C MET A 336 -17.24 -30.04 10.80
N GLY A 337 -17.05 -31.03 11.65
CA GLY A 337 -17.06 -32.43 11.26
C GLY A 337 -15.67 -33.04 11.27
N LYS A 338 -15.48 -34.19 10.58
CA LYS A 338 -14.20 -34.90 10.53
C LYS A 338 -13.77 -35.23 9.11
N GLY A 339 -12.45 -35.37 8.92
CA GLY A 339 -11.84 -35.81 7.70
C GLY A 339 -11.71 -34.74 6.61
N SER A 340 -11.67 -35.19 5.35
CA SER A 340 -11.34 -34.33 4.20
C SER A 340 -12.31 -33.18 3.95
N ARG A 341 -13.54 -33.28 4.37
CA ARG A 341 -14.56 -32.22 4.20
C ARG A 341 -14.34 -31.09 5.19
N ALA A 342 -14.15 -31.39 6.47
CA ALA A 342 -13.81 -30.41 7.49
C ALA A 342 -12.51 -29.66 7.11
N ALA A 343 -11.48 -30.40 6.69
CA ALA A 343 -10.23 -29.81 6.20
C ALA A 343 -10.44 -28.84 5.03
N LEU A 344 -11.36 -29.14 4.10
CA LEU A 344 -11.67 -28.25 2.98
C LEU A 344 -12.38 -26.98 3.43
N ASP A 345 -13.33 -27.08 4.38
CA ASP A 345 -14.11 -25.95 4.87
C ASP A 345 -13.25 -25.00 5.71
N GLY A 346 -12.43 -25.52 6.62
CA GLY A 346 -11.44 -24.75 7.37
C GLY A 346 -10.44 -24.07 6.46
N ALA A 347 -9.89 -24.81 5.47
CA ALA A 347 -8.95 -24.24 4.50
C ALA A 347 -9.59 -23.16 3.62
N MET A 348 -10.88 -23.30 3.26
CA MET A 348 -11.60 -22.30 2.48
C MET A 348 -11.81 -21.02 3.27
N GLY A 349 -12.27 -21.11 4.52
CA GLY A 349 -12.46 -19.95 5.40
C GLY A 349 -11.19 -19.17 5.62
N ALA A 350 -10.14 -19.84 6.13
CA ALA A 350 -8.85 -19.22 6.37
C ALA A 350 -8.15 -18.73 5.08
N GLY A 351 -8.24 -19.53 3.99
CA GLY A 351 -7.60 -19.20 2.72
C GLY A 351 -8.21 -17.99 2.03
N LEU A 352 -9.54 -17.90 2.00
CA LEU A 352 -10.26 -16.78 1.39
C LEU A 352 -9.98 -15.48 2.19
N LEU A 353 -10.10 -15.53 3.53
CA LEU A 353 -9.80 -14.40 4.39
C LEU A 353 -8.35 -13.92 4.19
N SER A 354 -7.40 -14.86 4.18
CA SER A 354 -5.99 -14.54 3.94
C SER A 354 -5.76 -13.81 2.62
N LYS A 355 -6.39 -14.26 1.54
CA LYS A 355 -6.26 -13.64 0.21
C LYS A 355 -6.85 -12.23 0.16
N LEU A 356 -8.04 -12.04 0.74
CA LEU A 356 -8.70 -10.73 0.78
C LEU A 356 -7.86 -9.72 1.58
N LEU A 357 -7.40 -10.10 2.76
CA LEU A 357 -6.56 -9.23 3.59
C LEU A 357 -5.20 -8.92 2.93
N SER A 358 -4.59 -9.91 2.26
CA SER A 358 -3.34 -9.70 1.50
C SER A 358 -3.54 -8.80 0.29
N ALA A 359 -4.73 -8.79 -0.30
CA ALA A 359 -5.12 -7.88 -1.38
C ALA A 359 -5.43 -6.46 -0.90
N GLY A 360 -5.41 -6.22 0.42
CA GLY A 360 -5.61 -4.90 1.03
C GLY A 360 -7.06 -4.55 1.35
N PHE A 361 -7.98 -5.51 1.30
CA PHE A 361 -9.37 -5.27 1.72
C PHE A 361 -9.49 -5.10 3.24
N GLY A 362 -10.49 -4.32 3.68
CA GLY A 362 -10.79 -4.11 5.08
C GLY A 362 -11.12 -5.42 5.80
N PHE A 363 -10.82 -5.48 7.11
CA PHE A 363 -10.95 -6.71 7.89
C PHE A 363 -12.43 -7.13 8.02
N ASP A 364 -13.30 -6.20 8.43
CA ASP A 364 -14.72 -6.49 8.68
C ASP A 364 -15.47 -6.88 7.39
N SER A 365 -15.19 -6.20 6.26
CA SER A 365 -15.76 -6.54 4.95
C SER A 365 -15.25 -7.88 4.45
N SER A 366 -13.96 -8.20 4.65
CA SER A 366 -13.41 -9.52 4.28
C SER A 366 -14.08 -10.65 5.05
N LEU A 367 -14.37 -10.47 6.34
CA LEU A 367 -15.11 -11.45 7.14
C LEU A 367 -16.54 -11.68 6.63
N LYS A 368 -17.24 -10.64 6.21
CA LYS A 368 -18.58 -10.74 5.60
C LYS A 368 -18.56 -11.55 4.31
N VAL A 369 -17.55 -11.34 3.45
CA VAL A 369 -17.38 -12.11 2.22
C VAL A 369 -17.11 -13.57 2.51
N VAL A 370 -16.27 -13.87 3.49
CA VAL A 370 -15.97 -15.24 3.91
C VAL A 370 -17.23 -15.94 4.43
N ASN A 371 -18.00 -15.26 5.30
CA ASN A 371 -19.27 -15.77 5.81
C ASN A 371 -20.25 -16.09 4.67
N SER A 372 -20.40 -15.18 3.71
CA SER A 372 -21.27 -15.38 2.55
C SER A 372 -20.80 -16.53 1.67
N ALA A 373 -19.49 -16.69 1.48
CA ALA A 373 -18.92 -17.78 0.67
C ALA A 373 -19.11 -19.16 1.32
N LEU A 374 -18.95 -19.25 2.64
CA LEU A 374 -19.21 -20.48 3.39
C LEU A 374 -20.70 -20.82 3.36
N LEU A 375 -21.60 -19.85 3.51
CA LEU A 375 -23.03 -20.04 3.46
C LEU A 375 -23.52 -20.61 2.10
N VAL A 376 -22.94 -20.15 0.96
CA VAL A 376 -23.30 -20.66 -0.38
C VAL A 376 -23.06 -22.16 -0.51
N LYS A 377 -21.96 -22.63 0.09
CA LYS A 377 -21.58 -24.03 0.04
C LYS A 377 -22.44 -24.90 0.95
N SER A 378 -23.21 -24.29 1.86
CA SER A 378 -23.89 -24.98 2.99
C SER A 378 -25.13 -25.79 2.63
N HIS A 379 -25.48 -26.02 1.35
CA HIS A 379 -26.48 -27.03 0.97
C HIS A 379 -26.23 -28.41 1.59
N GLU A 380 -25.06 -28.60 2.19
CA GLU A 380 -24.63 -29.82 2.85
C GLU A 380 -23.98 -29.56 4.24
N GLU A 381 -24.41 -28.55 5.01
CA GLU A 381 -23.93 -28.26 6.36
C GLU A 381 -22.42 -27.93 6.46
N SER A 382 -21.90 -27.15 5.54
CA SER A 382 -20.50 -26.68 5.58
C SER A 382 -20.37 -25.47 6.49
N LEU A 383 -19.94 -25.67 7.70
CA LEU A 383 -19.71 -24.64 8.71
C LEU A 383 -18.25 -24.61 9.09
N ALA A 384 -17.73 -23.44 9.42
CA ALA A 384 -16.41 -23.32 9.98
C ALA A 384 -16.38 -22.31 11.13
N THR A 385 -15.64 -22.64 12.16
CA THR A 385 -15.27 -21.63 13.16
C THR A 385 -14.18 -20.73 12.58
N LEU A 386 -14.19 -19.48 12.97
CA LEU A 386 -13.14 -18.53 12.62
C LEU A 386 -12.68 -17.81 13.88
N ASP A 387 -11.45 -18.06 14.28
CA ASP A 387 -10.73 -17.31 15.30
C ASP A 387 -9.67 -16.47 14.65
N CYS A 388 -9.80 -15.13 14.76
CA CYS A 388 -8.90 -14.20 14.14
C CYS A 388 -8.40 -13.20 15.17
N ILE A 389 -7.09 -12.97 15.19
CA ILE A 389 -6.48 -11.92 16.00
C ILE A 389 -5.67 -11.01 15.10
N ARG A 390 -5.93 -9.70 15.20
CA ARG A 390 -5.15 -8.65 14.51
C ARG A 390 -4.37 -7.84 15.52
N VAL A 391 -3.05 -7.76 15.34
CA VAL A 391 -2.14 -6.97 16.18
C VAL A 391 -1.53 -5.85 15.36
N ASP A 392 -1.73 -4.61 15.78
CA ASP A 392 -1.03 -3.44 15.24
C ASP A 392 0.38 -3.37 15.83
N LEU A 393 1.38 -3.59 15.00
CA LEU A 393 2.79 -3.64 15.40
C LEU A 393 3.40 -2.27 15.72
N PHE A 394 2.70 -1.17 15.46
CA PHE A 394 3.15 0.17 15.88
C PHE A 394 2.68 0.51 17.29
N SER A 395 1.41 0.20 17.61
CA SER A 395 0.77 0.61 18.86
C SER A 395 0.62 -0.52 19.88
N GLY A 396 0.78 -1.78 19.47
CA GLY A 396 0.47 -2.94 20.30
C GLY A 396 -1.03 -3.21 20.46
N LYS A 397 -1.92 -2.49 19.77
CA LYS A 397 -3.36 -2.72 19.80
C LYS A 397 -3.67 -4.11 19.24
N CYS A 398 -4.33 -4.94 20.04
CA CYS A 398 -4.71 -6.31 19.71
C CYS A 398 -6.23 -6.44 19.67
N GLU A 399 -6.78 -6.90 18.57
CA GLU A 399 -8.20 -7.06 18.33
C GLU A 399 -8.52 -8.54 18.05
N PHE A 400 -9.45 -9.09 18.82
CA PHE A 400 -9.97 -10.44 18.69
C PHE A 400 -11.27 -10.40 17.92
N TYR A 401 -11.43 -11.31 16.95
CA TYR A 401 -12.64 -11.51 16.15
C TYR A 401 -12.98 -12.98 16.16
N LYS A 402 -14.13 -13.35 16.71
CA LYS A 402 -14.53 -14.74 16.86
C LYS A 402 -15.88 -15.01 16.21
N ALA A 403 -15.95 -16.11 15.44
CA ALA A 403 -17.17 -16.68 14.91
C ALA A 403 -17.22 -18.18 15.26
N GLY A 404 -17.98 -18.52 16.31
CA GLY A 404 -18.06 -19.88 16.85
C GLY A 404 -16.74 -20.42 17.42
N ALA A 405 -15.74 -19.59 17.57
CA ALA A 405 -14.42 -20.00 17.97
C ALA A 405 -14.26 -20.12 19.49
N PRO A 406 -13.40 -21.02 19.97
CA PRO A 406 -13.16 -21.23 21.39
C PRO A 406 -12.41 -20.03 22.03
N LYS A 407 -12.17 -20.10 23.31
CA LYS A 407 -11.44 -19.10 24.09
C LYS A 407 -9.98 -18.97 23.66
N SER A 408 -9.46 -17.75 23.76
CA SER A 408 -8.04 -17.44 23.61
C SER A 408 -7.51 -16.84 24.92
N TYR A 409 -6.20 -16.82 25.11
CA TYR A 409 -5.58 -16.25 26.30
C TYR A 409 -4.60 -15.14 25.94
N VAL A 410 -4.52 -14.14 26.82
CA VAL A 410 -3.46 -13.12 26.83
C VAL A 410 -2.68 -13.30 28.13
N VAL A 411 -1.41 -13.62 28.01
CA VAL A 411 -0.49 -13.77 29.14
C VAL A 411 0.33 -12.49 29.25
N LYS A 412 0.28 -11.86 30.39
CA LYS A 412 1.10 -10.71 30.78
C LYS A 412 1.91 -11.07 32.00
N GLU A 413 2.99 -10.31 32.28
CA GLU A 413 3.91 -10.58 33.38
C GLU A 413 3.23 -11.01 34.69
N ASN A 414 2.12 -10.36 35.06
CA ASN A 414 1.41 -10.60 36.33
C ASN A 414 -0.05 -11.00 36.15
N SER A 415 -0.51 -11.31 34.95
CA SER A 415 -1.92 -11.60 34.72
C SER A 415 -2.16 -12.52 33.53
N LEU A 416 -3.07 -13.46 33.71
CA LEU A 416 -3.64 -14.28 32.65
C LEU A 416 -5.07 -13.79 32.39
N THR A 417 -5.31 -13.34 31.16
CA THR A 417 -6.65 -12.85 30.76
C THR A 417 -7.24 -13.80 29.73
N LYS A 418 -8.40 -14.38 30.07
CA LYS A 418 -9.19 -15.22 29.17
C LYS A 418 -10.05 -14.33 28.27
N CYS A 419 -9.97 -14.56 26.98
CA CYS A 419 -10.80 -13.92 25.95
C CYS A 419 -11.81 -14.96 25.42
N GLU A 420 -12.99 -14.97 26.02
CA GLU A 420 -14.11 -15.80 25.64
C GLU A 420 -15.22 -14.91 25.07
N LEU A 421 -15.65 -15.18 23.86
CA LEU A 421 -16.66 -14.39 23.15
C LEU A 421 -17.66 -15.35 22.51
N THR A 422 -18.91 -15.23 22.93
CA THR A 422 -19.99 -16.05 22.37
C THR A 422 -20.41 -15.51 21.01
N SER A 423 -20.33 -16.33 19.97
CA SER A 423 -20.74 -16.00 18.61
C SER A 423 -21.09 -17.28 17.84
N MET A 424 -21.83 -17.11 16.74
CA MET A 424 -22.17 -18.25 15.87
C MET A 424 -21.01 -18.53 14.90
N PRO A 425 -20.81 -19.80 14.47
CA PRO A 425 -19.88 -20.14 13.40
C PRO A 425 -20.19 -19.41 12.10
N ALA A 426 -19.16 -19.19 11.30
CA ALA A 426 -19.31 -18.61 9.98
C ALA A 426 -19.99 -19.61 9.02
N GLY A 427 -20.86 -19.12 8.14
CA GLY A 427 -21.62 -19.90 7.19
C GLY A 427 -22.96 -20.44 7.74
N ILE A 428 -23.29 -20.25 9.03
CA ILE A 428 -24.54 -20.76 9.61
C ILE A 428 -25.73 -19.86 9.28
N LEU A 429 -25.54 -18.56 9.40
CA LEU A 429 -26.56 -17.55 9.14
C LEU A 429 -26.00 -16.40 8.32
N ARG A 430 -26.91 -15.66 7.70
CA ARG A 430 -26.57 -14.41 7.03
C ARG A 430 -26.30 -13.32 8.04
N GLY A 431 -25.31 -12.46 7.70
CA GLY A 431 -25.00 -11.32 8.54
C GLY A 431 -24.50 -11.70 9.92
N VAL A 432 -23.80 -12.85 10.05
CA VAL A 432 -23.14 -13.22 11.29
C VAL A 432 -22.18 -12.08 11.67
N GLU A 433 -22.45 -11.48 12.82
CA GLU A 433 -21.54 -10.52 13.42
C GLU A 433 -20.45 -11.27 14.19
N PHE A 434 -19.21 -10.94 13.90
CA PHE A 434 -18.07 -11.46 14.65
C PHE A 434 -18.02 -10.77 16.02
N ALA A 435 -17.99 -11.58 17.06
CA ALA A 435 -17.79 -11.03 18.41
C ALA A 435 -16.39 -10.42 18.51
N LYS A 436 -16.29 -9.21 19.02
CA LYS A 436 -15.07 -8.39 19.00
C LYS A 436 -14.65 -7.97 20.39
N ARG A 437 -13.35 -8.08 20.68
CA ARG A 437 -12.73 -7.56 21.89
C ARG A 437 -11.38 -6.94 21.55
N THR A 438 -11.04 -5.85 22.23
CA THR A 438 -9.77 -5.15 22.05
C THR A 438 -8.99 -5.13 23.35
N THR A 439 -7.67 -5.34 23.26
CA THR A 439 -6.72 -5.18 24.37
C THR A 439 -5.45 -4.49 23.85
N LEU A 440 -4.58 -4.06 24.75
CA LEU A 440 -3.27 -3.54 24.43
C LEU A 440 -2.20 -4.56 24.87
N LEU A 441 -1.26 -4.87 24.00
CA LEU A 441 -0.10 -5.69 24.28
C LEU A 441 1.14 -4.81 24.43
N ASN A 442 1.98 -5.16 25.39
CA ASN A 442 3.30 -4.60 25.59
C ASN A 442 4.37 -5.62 25.18
N THR A 443 5.63 -5.21 25.20
CA THR A 443 6.76 -6.13 25.05
C THR A 443 6.65 -7.26 26.05
N ASP A 444 6.96 -8.47 25.61
CA ASP A 444 6.88 -9.75 26.33
C ASP A 444 5.47 -10.29 26.61
N ASP A 445 4.39 -9.54 26.32
CA ASP A 445 3.03 -10.09 26.38
C ASP A 445 2.84 -11.16 25.30
N GLU A 446 2.08 -12.21 25.61
CA GLU A 446 1.82 -13.34 24.73
C GLU A 446 0.34 -13.51 24.45
N ILE A 447 0.03 -13.94 23.24
CA ILE A 447 -1.30 -14.37 22.80
C ILE A 447 -1.27 -15.87 22.57
N ILE A 448 -2.30 -16.58 23.02
CA ILE A 448 -2.46 -18.00 22.78
C ILE A 448 -3.84 -18.23 22.18
N MET A 449 -3.85 -18.78 20.96
CA MET A 449 -5.05 -19.20 20.24
C MET A 449 -5.04 -20.73 20.14
N MET A 450 -6.23 -21.33 20.24
CA MET A 450 -6.36 -22.79 20.19
C MET A 450 -7.68 -23.17 19.53
N SER A 451 -7.73 -24.35 18.90
CA SER A 451 -8.98 -24.98 18.49
C SER A 451 -9.69 -25.66 19.65
N ASP A 452 -10.93 -26.05 19.46
CA ASP A 452 -11.77 -26.69 20.46
C ASP A 452 -11.22 -28.04 20.92
N GLY A 453 -10.57 -28.80 20.05
CA GLY A 453 -9.89 -30.05 20.43
C GLY A 453 -8.91 -29.90 21.60
N ILE A 454 -8.34 -28.68 21.82
CA ILE A 454 -7.52 -28.38 22.99
C ILE A 454 -8.38 -27.90 24.15
N THR A 455 -9.32 -26.99 23.89
CA THR A 455 -10.10 -26.36 24.98
C THR A 455 -11.12 -27.30 25.60
N ASP A 456 -11.60 -28.32 24.90
CA ASP A 456 -12.56 -29.32 25.39
C ASP A 456 -11.93 -30.31 26.36
N VAL A 457 -10.59 -30.40 26.37
CA VAL A 457 -9.85 -31.23 27.37
C VAL A 457 -9.94 -30.64 28.78
N GLY A 458 -10.36 -29.37 28.93
CA GLY A 458 -10.50 -28.65 30.19
C GLY A 458 -9.50 -27.52 30.34
N ASP A 459 -9.80 -26.56 31.24
CA ASP A 459 -9.04 -25.32 31.39
C ASP A 459 -7.98 -25.37 32.49
N ASP A 460 -8.20 -26.14 33.56
CA ASP A 460 -7.44 -26.05 34.78
C ASP A 460 -5.94 -26.33 34.56
N TRP A 461 -5.61 -27.39 33.84
CA TRP A 461 -4.23 -27.75 33.50
C TRP A 461 -3.54 -26.69 32.65
N LEU A 462 -4.30 -26.08 31.73
CA LEU A 462 -3.77 -25.07 30.81
C LEU A 462 -3.51 -23.77 31.55
N GLU A 463 -4.43 -23.31 32.39
CA GLU A 463 -4.27 -22.09 33.18
C GLU A 463 -3.12 -22.23 34.19
N GLU A 464 -2.95 -23.41 34.81
CA GLU A 464 -1.81 -23.71 35.68
C GLU A 464 -0.49 -23.66 34.90
N PHE A 465 -0.42 -24.31 33.75
CA PHE A 465 0.74 -24.29 32.88
C PHE A 465 1.10 -22.86 32.44
N LEU A 466 0.12 -22.07 32.01
CA LEU A 466 0.34 -20.70 31.54
C LEU A 466 0.78 -19.73 32.64
N LYS A 467 0.41 -19.98 33.89
CA LYS A 467 0.85 -19.19 35.05
C LYS A 467 2.27 -19.51 35.51
N LEU A 468 2.67 -20.76 35.36
CA LEU A 468 3.97 -21.26 35.84
C LEU A 468 5.10 -21.03 34.82
N GLU A 469 4.81 -21.13 33.54
CA GLU A 469 5.80 -21.18 32.47
C GLU A 469 5.84 -19.90 31.65
N THR A 470 6.70 -18.97 32.05
CA THR A 470 6.87 -17.67 31.39
C THR A 470 8.11 -17.60 30.48
N SER A 471 9.00 -18.59 30.49
CA SER A 471 10.34 -18.51 29.90
C SER A 471 10.54 -19.26 28.58
N PHE A 472 9.54 -20.00 28.09
CA PHE A 472 9.67 -20.75 26.84
C PHE A 472 9.69 -19.87 25.60
N ASP A 473 10.47 -20.27 24.61
CA ASP A 473 10.27 -19.80 23.24
C ASP A 473 8.85 -20.17 22.76
N PRO A 474 8.15 -19.28 22.02
CA PRO A 474 6.78 -19.54 21.58
C PRO A 474 6.57 -20.89 20.88
N ASN A 475 7.55 -21.36 20.12
CA ASN A 475 7.46 -22.65 19.43
C ASN A 475 7.51 -23.85 20.42
N GLU A 476 8.39 -23.78 21.41
CA GLU A 476 8.47 -24.81 22.46
C GLU A 476 7.23 -24.78 23.35
N LYS A 477 6.69 -23.59 23.63
CA LYS A 477 5.44 -23.42 24.40
C LYS A 477 4.24 -24.01 23.64
N ALA A 478 4.12 -23.77 22.32
CA ALA A 478 3.07 -24.35 21.50
C ALA A 478 3.11 -25.89 21.50
N LYS A 479 4.32 -26.47 21.36
CA LYS A 479 4.51 -27.92 21.42
C LYS A 479 4.20 -28.50 22.80
N ALA A 480 4.55 -27.77 23.87
CA ALA A 480 4.25 -28.21 25.25
C ALA A 480 2.75 -28.22 25.51
N ILE A 481 2.01 -27.17 25.09
CA ILE A 481 0.55 -27.10 25.19
C ILE A 481 -0.08 -28.28 24.45
N LEU A 482 0.32 -28.53 23.21
CA LEU A 482 -0.21 -29.65 22.43
C LEU A 482 0.05 -31.00 23.10
N ARG A 483 1.26 -31.21 23.63
CA ARG A 483 1.61 -32.45 24.33
C ARG A 483 0.73 -32.66 25.57
N LEU A 484 0.59 -31.64 26.40
CA LEU A 484 -0.24 -31.69 27.60
C LEU A 484 -1.72 -31.93 27.23
N ALA A 485 -2.22 -31.32 26.16
CA ALA A 485 -3.55 -31.57 25.67
C ALA A 485 -3.74 -33.04 25.26
N LEU A 486 -2.78 -33.62 24.53
CA LEU A 486 -2.82 -35.03 24.15
C LEU A 486 -2.74 -35.98 25.36
N GLU A 487 -1.95 -35.65 26.37
CA GLU A 487 -1.84 -36.44 27.62
C GLU A 487 -3.12 -36.44 28.44
N ASN A 488 -3.86 -35.32 28.45
CA ASN A 488 -5.10 -35.14 29.20
C ASN A 488 -6.35 -35.55 28.39
N SER A 489 -6.24 -35.80 27.07
CA SER A 489 -7.37 -36.18 26.20
C SER A 489 -7.62 -37.69 26.18
N ASP A 490 -8.88 -38.12 26.05
CA ASP A 490 -9.23 -39.51 25.82
C ASP A 490 -8.92 -39.91 24.37
N GLU A 491 -8.08 -40.94 24.19
CA GLU A 491 -7.67 -41.44 22.85
C GLU A 491 -8.82 -41.76 21.89
N LYS A 492 -9.98 -42.17 22.44
CA LYS A 492 -11.13 -42.58 21.63
C LYS A 492 -11.97 -41.39 21.10
N HIS A 493 -11.82 -40.23 21.73
CA HIS A 493 -12.64 -39.03 21.44
C HIS A 493 -11.80 -37.84 21.04
N ARG A 494 -10.52 -38.05 20.69
CA ARG A 494 -9.65 -37.00 20.23
C ARG A 494 -10.19 -36.33 18.99
N ASP A 495 -10.10 -35.00 18.98
CA ASP A 495 -10.37 -34.17 17.81
C ASP A 495 -9.07 -33.57 17.28
N ASP A 496 -9.16 -32.86 16.16
CA ASP A 496 -8.04 -32.09 15.63
C ASP A 496 -7.64 -30.99 16.62
N MET A 497 -6.34 -30.80 16.81
CA MET A 497 -5.82 -29.86 17.80
C MET A 497 -4.84 -28.89 17.14
N SER A 498 -5.09 -27.62 17.33
CA SER A 498 -4.23 -26.54 16.79
C SER A 498 -3.97 -25.48 17.84
N VAL A 499 -2.73 -25.01 17.92
CA VAL A 499 -2.33 -23.93 18.82
C VAL A 499 -1.37 -22.98 18.15
N ILE A 500 -1.59 -21.69 18.37
CA ILE A 500 -0.67 -20.60 18.05
C ILE A 500 -0.28 -19.92 19.35
N VAL A 501 1.02 -19.74 19.56
CA VAL A 501 1.59 -18.89 20.60
C VAL A 501 2.33 -17.75 19.92
N ALA A 502 1.97 -16.52 20.24
CA ALA A 502 2.59 -15.35 19.63
C ALA A 502 3.01 -14.36 20.71
N LYS A 503 4.32 -14.11 20.81
CA LYS A 503 4.94 -13.20 21.79
C LYS A 503 5.32 -11.89 21.13
N MET A 504 4.94 -10.77 21.73
CA MET A 504 5.34 -9.44 21.30
C MET A 504 6.76 -9.15 21.75
N ILE A 505 7.62 -8.77 20.84
CA ILE A 505 9.02 -8.40 21.13
C ILE A 505 9.34 -7.04 20.51
N GLU A 506 10.19 -6.28 21.15
CA GLU A 506 10.71 -5.03 20.62
C GLU A 506 11.59 -5.31 19.39
N LYS A 507 11.58 -4.41 18.42
CA LYS A 507 12.24 -4.62 17.12
C LYS A 507 13.58 -3.92 17.02
#